data_d395217834776f55467e80679555d6cc
#
_entry.id   d395217834776f55467e80679555d6cc
#
_cell.length_a   1.000
_cell.length_b   1.000
_cell.length_c   1.000
_cell.angle_alpha   90.00
_cell.angle_beta   90.00
_cell.angle_gamma   90.00
#
_symmetry.space_group_name_H-M   'P 1'
#
loop_
_entity.id
_entity.type
_entity.pdbx_description
1 polymer ?
#
loop_
_entity_poly.entity_id
_entity_poly.type
_entity_poly.pdbx_seq_one_letter_code
_entity_poly.pdbx_strand_id
1 'polypeptide(L)'
;KYASNPLIPDSLIPYGKTFISSLTNYDVYEHIARAVGYVQGGSALKFASLLHDVGKPCVYTEKDGVGHFYGHAKVSAEIAEKVFVRLKFPKKLSEKALFLIENHDKPLSDDKRKIKRTLYKIGEDSFADLLKIKYADNAAQGTDKAKEERKNIEATERAFHGVVNSGECYDLKSLAIKGGDLTALGYGGENVKKELERLLFLCIDRPELNVKQKLIDMAKSRL
;
A
#
# COMPACT_ATOMS: atom_id res chain seq x y z
N LYS A 1 2.26 -20.65 29.82
CA LYS A 1 0.91 -20.69 30.43
C LYS A 1 0.10 -19.55 29.85
N TYR A 2 -0.46 -19.75 28.65
CA TYR A 2 -1.46 -18.86 28.04
C TYR A 2 -2.81 -19.58 28.13
N ALA A 3 -3.32 -19.74 29.36
CA ALA A 3 -4.63 -20.29 29.58
C ALA A 3 -5.69 -19.22 29.27
N SER A 4 -6.60 -19.54 28.36
CA SER A 4 -7.93 -18.96 28.16
C SER A 4 -8.01 -17.42 28.12
N ASN A 5 -7.55 -16.83 27.00
CA ASN A 5 -8.07 -15.54 26.59
C ASN A 5 -9.34 -15.79 25.74
N PRO A 6 -10.55 -15.40 26.21
CA PRO A 6 -11.81 -15.65 25.47
C PRO A 6 -11.93 -14.90 24.14
N LEU A 7 -10.91 -14.13 23.76
CA LEU A 7 -10.81 -13.40 22.48
C LEU A 7 -10.03 -14.16 21.42
N ILE A 8 -9.38 -15.28 21.77
CA ILE A 8 -8.65 -16.13 20.83
C ILE A 8 -9.51 -17.37 20.62
N PRO A 9 -10.00 -17.65 19.41
CA PRO A 9 -10.70 -18.89 19.13
C PRO A 9 -9.84 -20.10 19.53
N ASP A 10 -10.45 -21.13 20.15
CA ASP A 10 -9.75 -22.36 20.55
C ASP A 10 -8.98 -23.03 19.38
N SER A 11 -9.43 -22.81 18.16
CA SER A 11 -8.75 -23.22 16.93
C SER A 11 -7.39 -22.55 16.70
N LEU A 12 -7.09 -21.43 17.37
CA LEU A 12 -5.80 -20.73 17.29
C LEU A 12 -4.88 -21.06 18.48
N ILE A 13 -5.36 -21.76 19.51
CA ILE A 13 -4.58 -22.16 20.70
C ILE A 13 -3.49 -23.20 20.39
N PRO A 14 -3.65 -24.16 19.43
CA PRO A 14 -2.56 -25.06 19.06
C PRO A 14 -1.33 -24.37 18.45
N TYR A 15 -1.48 -23.15 18.01
CA TYR A 15 -0.43 -22.34 17.37
C TYR A 15 0.43 -21.54 18.36
N GLY A 16 0.37 -21.82 19.66
CA GLY A 16 1.32 -21.35 20.67
C GLY A 16 2.75 -21.87 20.49
N LYS A 17 3.03 -22.58 19.39
CA LYS A 17 4.38 -22.81 18.89
C LYS A 17 4.78 -21.62 18.05
N THR A 18 5.86 -20.99 18.44
CA THR A 18 6.63 -19.99 17.75
C THR A 18 6.59 -20.16 16.23
N PHE A 19 5.72 -19.42 15.54
CA PHE A 19 5.80 -19.31 14.08
C PHE A 19 6.97 -18.36 13.77
N ILE A 20 8.17 -18.93 13.71
CA ILE A 20 9.33 -18.23 13.20
C ILE A 20 9.18 -18.24 11.68
N SER A 21 8.86 -17.11 11.11
CA SER A 21 8.97 -16.90 9.67
C SER A 21 10.44 -16.93 9.29
N SER A 22 10.80 -17.55 8.16
CA SER A 22 12.13 -17.44 7.58
C SER A 22 12.53 -16.00 7.23
N LEU A 23 11.60 -15.07 7.34
CA LEU A 23 11.75 -13.64 7.06
C LEU A 23 12.03 -12.81 8.31
N THR A 24 11.91 -13.37 9.53
CA THR A 24 12.14 -12.66 10.78
C THR A 24 12.83 -13.56 11.80
N ASN A 25 13.66 -12.97 12.65
CA ASN A 25 14.31 -13.64 13.79
C ASN A 25 13.36 -13.80 15.01
N TYR A 26 12.13 -13.34 14.90
CA TYR A 26 11.16 -13.23 15.97
C TYR A 26 9.89 -14.01 15.66
N ASP A 27 9.13 -14.38 16.69
CA ASP A 27 7.77 -14.86 16.47
C ASP A 27 6.84 -13.70 16.00
N VAL A 28 5.65 -14.06 15.50
CA VAL A 28 4.71 -13.07 14.93
C VAL A 28 4.34 -11.99 15.96
N TYR A 29 4.18 -12.34 17.24
CA TYR A 29 3.83 -11.39 18.29
C TYR A 29 4.96 -10.39 18.55
N GLU A 30 6.18 -10.90 18.74
CA GLU A 30 7.34 -10.04 18.99
C GLU A 30 7.65 -9.14 17.78
N HIS A 31 7.52 -9.69 16.56
CA HIS A 31 7.64 -8.93 15.33
C HIS A 31 6.64 -7.76 15.28
N ILE A 32 5.35 -8.04 15.52
CA ILE A 32 4.30 -7.00 15.55
C ILE A 32 4.60 -5.95 16.62
N ALA A 33 4.97 -6.37 17.84
CA ALA A 33 5.29 -5.43 18.93
C ALA A 33 6.44 -4.48 18.56
N ARG A 34 7.49 -5.00 17.91
CA ARG A 34 8.62 -4.22 17.40
C ARG A 34 8.19 -3.27 16.28
N ALA A 35 7.38 -3.73 15.32
CA ALA A 35 6.88 -2.91 14.22
C ALA A 35 6.07 -1.72 14.75
N VAL A 36 5.21 -1.92 15.76
CA VAL A 36 4.48 -0.82 16.43
C VAL A 36 5.44 0.18 17.09
N GLY A 37 6.57 -0.29 17.63
CA GLY A 37 7.61 0.57 18.19
C GLY A 37 8.29 1.44 17.14
N TYR A 38 8.56 0.89 15.95
CA TYR A 38 9.26 1.60 14.88
C TYR A 38 8.37 2.53 14.06
N VAL A 39 7.06 2.22 13.90
CA VAL A 39 6.21 3.02 13.03
C VAL A 39 6.03 4.45 13.55
N GLN A 40 6.29 5.41 12.67
CA GLN A 40 6.12 6.83 12.94
C GLN A 40 4.78 7.32 12.36
N GLY A 41 4.00 8.06 13.16
CA GLY A 41 2.75 8.68 12.72
C GLY A 41 1.58 8.46 13.68
N GLY A 42 0.38 8.86 13.21
CA GLY A 42 -0.83 8.84 14.01
C GLY A 42 -1.45 7.46 14.24
N SER A 43 -2.58 7.43 14.94
CA SER A 43 -3.24 6.20 15.39
C SER A 43 -3.52 5.20 14.28
N ALA A 44 -3.88 5.66 13.07
CA ALA A 44 -4.14 4.74 11.95
C ALA A 44 -2.90 3.90 11.58
N LEU A 45 -1.69 4.50 11.58
CA LEU A 45 -0.44 3.77 11.32
C LEU A 45 -0.11 2.81 12.47
N LYS A 46 -0.32 3.23 13.72
CA LYS A 46 -0.09 2.37 14.89
C LYS A 46 -1.01 1.14 14.86
N PHE A 47 -2.30 1.33 14.56
CA PHE A 47 -3.24 0.20 14.43
C PHE A 47 -2.96 -0.64 13.19
N ALA A 48 -2.56 -0.04 12.07
CA ALA A 48 -2.15 -0.80 10.91
C ALA A 48 -0.93 -1.66 11.23
N SER A 49 0.09 -1.11 11.85
CA SER A 49 1.29 -1.85 12.29
C SER A 49 0.95 -2.94 13.32
N LEU A 50 0.00 -2.70 14.24
CA LEU A 50 -0.45 -3.69 15.23
C LEU A 50 -1.16 -4.89 14.59
N LEU A 51 -1.88 -4.68 13.49
CA LEU A 51 -2.79 -5.67 12.92
C LEU A 51 -2.35 -6.21 11.55
N HIS A 52 -1.22 -5.74 10.98
CA HIS A 52 -0.81 -6.10 9.61
C HIS A 52 -0.60 -7.60 9.42
N ASP A 53 -0.11 -8.29 10.42
CA ASP A 53 0.32 -9.68 10.37
C ASP A 53 -0.56 -10.67 11.16
N VAL A 54 -1.65 -10.19 11.78
CA VAL A 54 -2.54 -11.03 12.59
C VAL A 54 -3.22 -12.17 11.81
N GLY A 55 -3.27 -12.07 10.49
CA GLY A 55 -3.78 -13.10 9.60
C GLY A 55 -2.80 -14.22 9.26
N LYS A 56 -1.51 -14.08 9.56
CA LYS A 56 -0.49 -15.10 9.24
C LYS A 56 -0.81 -16.48 9.75
N PRO A 57 -1.26 -16.68 11.01
CA PRO A 57 -1.63 -18.01 11.49
C PRO A 57 -2.76 -18.68 10.71
N CYS A 58 -3.69 -17.88 10.13
CA CYS A 58 -4.85 -18.40 9.41
C CYS A 58 -4.52 -18.93 8.00
N VAL A 59 -3.38 -18.53 7.44
CA VAL A 59 -2.98 -18.85 6.05
C VAL A 59 -1.64 -19.59 5.97
N TYR A 60 -1.14 -20.06 7.11
CA TYR A 60 0.12 -20.78 7.15
C TYR A 60 0.06 -22.03 6.30
N THR A 61 1.03 -22.21 5.42
CA THR A 61 1.29 -23.43 4.68
C THR A 61 2.78 -23.73 4.71
N GLU A 62 3.14 -25.01 4.65
CA GLU A 62 4.54 -25.42 4.60
C GLU A 62 4.80 -26.15 3.28
N LYS A 63 5.87 -25.77 2.61
CA LYS A 63 6.37 -26.43 1.41
C LYS A 63 7.90 -26.55 1.49
N ASP A 64 8.41 -27.76 1.31
CA ASP A 64 9.85 -28.06 1.34
C ASP A 64 10.54 -27.59 2.64
N GLY A 65 9.85 -27.69 3.79
CA GLY A 65 10.34 -27.24 5.10
C GLY A 65 10.33 -25.72 5.28
N VAL A 66 9.74 -24.97 4.35
CA VAL A 66 9.64 -23.50 4.40
C VAL A 66 8.18 -23.09 4.61
N GLY A 67 7.94 -22.25 5.64
CA GLY A 67 6.62 -21.69 5.93
C GLY A 67 6.27 -20.54 4.97
N HIS A 68 5.04 -20.53 4.47
CA HIS A 68 4.48 -19.51 3.59
C HIS A 68 3.18 -18.94 4.17
N PHE A 69 2.91 -17.66 3.90
CA PHE A 69 1.76 -16.92 4.42
C PHE A 69 1.01 -16.17 3.31
N TYR A 70 0.81 -16.80 2.18
CA TYR A 70 0.17 -16.16 1.03
C TYR A 70 -1.23 -15.62 1.36
N GLY A 71 -1.47 -14.35 1.03
CA GLY A 71 -2.75 -13.69 1.26
C GLY A 71 -3.01 -13.24 2.70
N HIS A 72 -2.03 -13.33 3.60
CA HIS A 72 -2.18 -12.88 5.00
C HIS A 72 -2.65 -11.44 5.14
N ALA A 73 -2.20 -10.53 4.27
CA ALA A 73 -2.58 -9.12 4.33
C ALA A 73 -4.10 -8.92 4.19
N LYS A 74 -4.75 -9.67 3.28
CA LYS A 74 -6.20 -9.64 3.13
C LYS A 74 -6.90 -10.18 4.37
N VAL A 75 -6.48 -11.34 4.88
CA VAL A 75 -7.05 -11.95 6.09
C VAL A 75 -6.82 -11.06 7.31
N SER A 76 -5.64 -10.42 7.43
CA SER A 76 -5.37 -9.43 8.47
C SER A 76 -6.34 -8.24 8.40
N ALA A 77 -6.63 -7.73 7.20
CA ALA A 77 -7.59 -6.64 7.02
C ALA A 77 -9.02 -7.07 7.42
N GLU A 78 -9.45 -8.28 7.05
CA GLU A 78 -10.77 -8.83 7.45
C GLU A 78 -10.90 -8.98 8.98
N ILE A 79 -9.82 -9.41 9.66
CA ILE A 79 -9.78 -9.50 11.13
C ILE A 79 -9.81 -8.09 11.74
N ALA A 80 -8.99 -7.16 11.22
CA ALA A 80 -8.92 -5.79 11.68
C ALA A 80 -10.26 -5.06 11.54
N GLU A 81 -10.99 -5.26 10.43
CA GLU A 81 -12.32 -4.69 10.22
C GLU A 81 -13.30 -5.10 11.32
N LYS A 82 -13.36 -6.39 11.65
CA LYS A 82 -14.20 -6.90 12.75
C LYS A 82 -13.82 -6.26 14.08
N VAL A 83 -12.52 -6.08 14.35
CA VAL A 83 -12.04 -5.42 15.58
C VAL A 83 -12.48 -3.95 15.60
N PHE A 84 -12.30 -3.20 14.52
CA PHE A 84 -12.64 -1.79 14.44
C PHE A 84 -14.16 -1.56 14.57
N VAL A 85 -14.97 -2.39 13.93
CA VAL A 85 -16.44 -2.35 14.07
C VAL A 85 -16.85 -2.63 15.51
N ARG A 86 -16.34 -3.71 16.13
CA ARG A 86 -16.67 -4.08 17.51
C ARG A 86 -16.28 -3.01 18.52
N LEU A 87 -15.12 -2.38 18.34
CA LEU A 87 -14.61 -1.33 19.22
C LEU A 87 -15.11 0.07 18.85
N LYS A 88 -15.98 0.19 17.83
CA LYS A 88 -16.57 1.45 17.36
C LYS A 88 -15.53 2.52 17.01
N PHE A 89 -14.48 2.12 16.31
CA PHE A 89 -13.46 3.06 15.84
C PHE A 89 -14.03 4.07 14.84
N PRO A 90 -13.52 5.31 14.79
CA PRO A 90 -13.94 6.31 13.81
C PRO A 90 -13.72 5.80 12.38
N LYS A 91 -14.72 5.95 11.50
CA LYS A 91 -14.71 5.44 10.12
C LYS A 91 -13.43 5.81 9.37
N LYS A 92 -13.03 7.09 9.38
CA LYS A 92 -11.83 7.58 8.68
C LYS A 92 -10.54 6.91 9.17
N LEU A 93 -10.44 6.62 10.47
CA LEU A 93 -9.30 5.90 11.04
C LEU A 93 -9.28 4.45 10.55
N SER A 94 -10.43 3.78 10.62
CA SER A 94 -10.59 2.38 10.21
C SER A 94 -10.27 2.19 8.73
N GLU A 95 -10.85 3.01 7.85
CA GLU A 95 -10.60 2.95 6.40
C GLU A 95 -9.11 3.12 6.07
N LYS A 96 -8.44 4.09 6.71
CA LYS A 96 -7.00 4.32 6.51
C LYS A 96 -6.16 3.14 7.02
N ALA A 97 -6.47 2.62 8.21
CA ALA A 97 -5.72 1.49 8.76
C ALA A 97 -5.93 0.21 7.94
N LEU A 98 -7.17 -0.09 7.53
CA LEU A 98 -7.48 -1.24 6.67
C LEU A 98 -6.76 -1.16 5.33
N PHE A 99 -6.77 0.01 4.68
CA PHE A 99 -6.02 0.24 3.45
C PHE A 99 -4.52 -0.07 3.63
N LEU A 100 -3.91 0.38 4.72
CA LEU A 100 -2.50 0.16 5.00
C LEU A 100 -2.21 -1.32 5.27
N ILE A 101 -3.07 -2.02 6.03
CA ILE A 101 -2.96 -3.45 6.30
C ILE A 101 -3.04 -4.25 4.99
N GLU A 102 -4.03 -3.98 4.15
CA GLU A 102 -4.24 -4.73 2.90
C GLU A 102 -3.11 -4.53 1.87
N ASN A 103 -2.38 -3.44 1.98
CA ASN A 103 -1.37 -3.08 0.99
C ASN A 103 0.08 -3.16 1.52
N HIS A 104 0.29 -3.56 2.78
CA HIS A 104 1.62 -3.50 3.40
C HIS A 104 2.64 -4.46 2.76
N ASP A 105 2.20 -5.62 2.25
CA ASP A 105 3.07 -6.64 1.66
C ASP A 105 3.31 -6.46 0.14
N LYS A 106 2.59 -5.52 -0.51
CA LYS A 106 2.77 -5.27 -1.94
C LYS A 106 4.19 -4.83 -2.26
N PRO A 107 4.80 -5.37 -3.34
CA PRO A 107 6.17 -5.03 -3.70
C PRO A 107 6.32 -3.54 -4.01
N LEU A 108 7.44 -2.97 -3.57
CA LEU A 108 7.86 -1.61 -3.89
C LEU A 108 8.65 -1.59 -5.20
N SER A 109 8.71 -0.42 -5.83
CA SER A 109 9.51 -0.17 -7.02
C SER A 109 9.99 1.28 -7.02
N ASP A 110 11.25 1.49 -7.37
CA ASP A 110 11.86 2.81 -7.61
C ASP A 110 11.65 3.34 -9.04
N ASP A 111 10.96 2.57 -9.90
CA ASP A 111 10.55 3.02 -11.23
C ASP A 111 9.56 4.18 -11.12
N LYS A 112 9.99 5.37 -11.57
CA LYS A 112 9.20 6.60 -11.51
C LYS A 112 7.83 6.48 -12.18
N ARG A 113 7.70 5.73 -13.27
CA ARG A 113 6.41 5.52 -13.96
C ARG A 113 5.46 4.69 -13.11
N LYS A 114 5.96 3.64 -12.45
CA LYS A 114 5.17 2.82 -11.52
C LYS A 114 4.75 3.64 -10.31
N ILE A 115 5.65 4.46 -9.75
CA ILE A 115 5.33 5.38 -8.65
C ILE A 115 4.22 6.34 -9.07
N LYS A 116 4.34 7.05 -10.20
CA LYS A 116 3.32 7.98 -10.71
C LYS A 116 1.96 7.32 -10.87
N ARG A 117 1.91 6.11 -11.45
CA ARG A 117 0.67 5.33 -11.58
C ARG A 117 0.08 4.93 -10.24
N THR A 118 0.92 4.65 -9.25
CA THR A 118 0.48 4.35 -7.89
C THR A 118 -0.05 5.61 -7.20
N LEU A 119 0.66 6.73 -7.32
CA LEU A 119 0.21 8.04 -6.79
C LEU A 119 -1.14 8.45 -7.36
N TYR A 120 -1.38 8.24 -8.64
CA TYR A 120 -2.69 8.47 -9.25
C TYR A 120 -3.81 7.67 -8.58
N LYS A 121 -3.53 6.41 -8.21
CA LYS A 121 -4.54 5.49 -7.64
C LYS A 121 -4.82 5.75 -6.17
N ILE A 122 -3.79 6.01 -5.38
CA ILE A 122 -3.91 6.04 -3.90
C ILE A 122 -3.58 7.40 -3.27
N GLY A 123 -3.01 8.33 -4.03
CA GLY A 123 -2.58 9.64 -3.54
C GLY A 123 -1.23 9.60 -2.82
N GLU A 124 -0.63 10.79 -2.66
CA GLU A 124 0.69 10.97 -2.02
C GLU A 124 0.68 10.57 -0.55
N ASP A 125 -0.31 11.03 0.23
CA ASP A 125 -0.41 10.75 1.66
C ASP A 125 -0.48 9.24 1.95
N SER A 126 -1.27 8.51 1.15
CA SER A 126 -1.40 7.05 1.32
C SER A 126 -0.12 6.33 0.93
N PHE A 127 0.58 6.79 -0.11
CA PHE A 127 1.86 6.23 -0.52
C PHE A 127 2.95 6.47 0.53
N ALA A 128 3.05 7.69 1.06
CA ALA A 128 3.98 8.04 2.14
C ALA A 128 3.72 7.19 3.40
N ASP A 129 2.45 6.98 3.77
CA ASP A 129 2.10 6.17 4.93
C ASP A 129 2.38 4.67 4.70
N LEU A 130 2.21 4.14 3.47
CA LEU A 130 2.65 2.79 3.13
C LEU A 130 4.16 2.62 3.27
N LEU A 131 4.97 3.60 2.87
CA LEU A 131 6.42 3.56 3.07
C LEU A 131 6.78 3.47 4.56
N LYS A 132 6.09 4.24 5.43
CA LYS A 132 6.31 4.19 6.89
C LYS A 132 5.98 2.81 7.48
N ILE A 133 4.87 2.18 7.05
CA ILE A 133 4.51 0.82 7.48
C ILE A 133 5.57 -0.19 7.02
N LYS A 134 5.95 -0.15 5.74
CA LYS A 134 6.98 -1.04 5.19
C LYS A 134 8.33 -0.89 5.88
N TYR A 135 8.70 0.34 6.20
CA TYR A 135 9.93 0.61 6.93
C TYR A 135 9.88 0.02 8.34
N ALA A 136 8.77 0.21 9.06
CA ALA A 136 8.58 -0.31 10.41
C ALA A 136 8.55 -1.85 10.44
N ASP A 137 7.82 -2.48 9.51
CA ASP A 137 7.78 -3.92 9.31
C ASP A 137 9.20 -4.48 9.05
N ASN A 138 9.90 -3.91 8.06
CA ASN A 138 11.27 -4.30 7.74
C ASN A 138 12.24 -4.11 8.94
N ALA A 139 12.13 -3.01 9.68
CA ALA A 139 12.95 -2.75 10.87
C ALA A 139 12.71 -3.79 11.97
N ALA A 140 11.51 -4.34 12.04
CA ALA A 140 11.10 -5.33 13.02
C ALA A 140 11.59 -6.76 12.70
N GLN A 141 12.05 -7.03 11.48
CA GLN A 141 12.45 -8.39 11.06
C GLN A 141 13.80 -8.83 11.66
N GLY A 142 14.76 -7.92 11.84
CA GLY A 142 16.05 -8.20 12.47
C GLY A 142 17.01 -9.11 11.68
N THR A 143 16.75 -9.40 10.40
CA THR A 143 17.54 -10.30 9.54
C THR A 143 18.48 -9.53 8.60
N ASP A 144 19.53 -10.19 8.09
CA ASP A 144 20.39 -9.57 7.07
C ASP A 144 19.64 -9.36 5.75
N LYS A 145 18.70 -10.23 5.41
CA LYS A 145 17.79 -10.04 4.27
C LYS A 145 16.97 -8.76 4.42
N ALA A 146 16.48 -8.46 5.61
CA ALA A 146 15.77 -7.21 5.88
C ALA A 146 16.64 -5.97 5.63
N LYS A 147 17.95 -6.04 5.92
CA LYS A 147 18.87 -4.94 5.61
C LYS A 147 18.98 -4.68 4.10
N GLU A 148 18.99 -5.74 3.29
CA GLU A 148 19.00 -5.60 1.83
C GLU A 148 17.67 -5.06 1.29
N GLU A 149 16.55 -5.56 1.79
CA GLU A 149 15.22 -5.06 1.44
C GLU A 149 15.03 -3.59 1.83
N ARG A 150 15.66 -3.13 2.92
CA ARG A 150 15.66 -1.72 3.34
C ARG A 150 16.20 -0.79 2.27
N LYS A 151 17.25 -1.19 1.54
CA LYS A 151 17.80 -0.39 0.43
C LYS A 151 16.76 -0.14 -0.66
N ASN A 152 15.89 -1.13 -0.92
CA ASN A 152 14.79 -0.98 -1.89
C ASN A 152 13.71 -0.01 -1.37
N ILE A 153 13.39 -0.05 -0.06
CA ILE A 153 12.45 0.90 0.55
C ILE A 153 13.00 2.32 0.43
N GLU A 154 14.27 2.53 0.80
CA GLU A 154 14.94 3.83 0.70
C GLU A 154 15.09 4.33 -0.74
N ALA A 155 15.37 3.42 -1.70
CA ALA A 155 15.42 3.77 -3.12
C ALA A 155 14.04 4.22 -3.62
N THR A 156 12.98 3.50 -3.23
CA THR A 156 11.59 3.86 -3.56
C THR A 156 11.21 5.21 -2.95
N GLU A 157 11.59 5.47 -1.70
CA GLU A 157 11.31 6.74 -1.02
C GLU A 157 12.01 7.91 -1.71
N ARG A 158 13.30 7.76 -2.07
CA ARG A 158 14.02 8.78 -2.86
C ARG A 158 13.36 9.03 -4.21
N ALA A 159 12.95 7.98 -4.91
CA ALA A 159 12.28 8.08 -6.20
C ALA A 159 10.90 8.74 -6.07
N PHE A 160 10.13 8.43 -5.01
CA PHE A 160 8.87 9.07 -4.67
C PHE A 160 9.04 10.59 -4.47
N HIS A 161 9.96 11.00 -3.62
CA HIS A 161 10.26 12.43 -3.42
C HIS A 161 10.73 13.10 -4.71
N GLY A 162 11.53 12.40 -5.52
CA GLY A 162 11.94 12.87 -6.84
C GLY A 162 10.76 13.11 -7.79
N VAL A 163 9.75 12.23 -7.78
CA VAL A 163 8.52 12.38 -8.58
C VAL A 163 7.68 13.55 -8.09
N VAL A 164 7.42 13.64 -6.77
CA VAL A 164 6.60 14.72 -6.20
C VAL A 164 7.23 16.10 -6.46
N ASN A 165 8.57 16.20 -6.31
CA ASN A 165 9.29 17.47 -6.48
C ASN A 165 9.59 17.83 -7.94
N SER A 166 9.41 16.91 -8.90
CA SER A 166 9.74 17.15 -10.31
C SER A 166 8.78 18.10 -11.03
N GLY A 167 7.57 18.30 -10.49
CA GLY A 167 6.48 19.00 -11.19
C GLY A 167 5.91 18.23 -12.40
N GLU A 168 6.38 16.98 -12.64
CA GLU A 168 5.86 16.15 -13.72
C GLU A 168 4.44 15.66 -13.41
N CYS A 169 3.67 15.43 -14.48
CA CYS A 169 2.27 15.01 -14.37
C CYS A 169 2.15 13.56 -13.84
N TYR A 170 1.36 13.37 -12.78
CA TYR A 170 0.97 12.06 -12.26
C TYR A 170 -0.49 12.01 -11.78
N ASP A 171 -1.25 13.11 -11.91
CA ASP A 171 -2.66 13.16 -11.58
C ASP A 171 -3.45 13.98 -12.61
N LEU A 172 -4.79 13.91 -12.56
CA LEU A 172 -5.64 14.66 -13.47
C LEU A 172 -5.59 16.18 -13.23
N LYS A 173 -5.10 16.63 -12.07
CA LYS A 173 -4.98 18.06 -11.76
C LYS A 173 -3.79 18.69 -12.48
N SER A 174 -2.68 17.97 -12.59
CA SER A 174 -1.46 18.38 -13.28
C SER A 174 -1.47 18.14 -14.79
N LEU A 175 -2.50 17.40 -15.32
CA LEU A 175 -2.68 17.22 -16.75
C LEU A 175 -3.04 18.56 -17.44
N ALA A 176 -2.39 18.87 -18.57
CA ALA A 176 -2.58 20.14 -19.29
C ALA A 176 -3.95 20.31 -19.98
N ILE A 177 -4.70 19.22 -20.13
CA ILE A 177 -6.09 19.21 -20.64
C ILE A 177 -7.06 18.91 -19.49
N LYS A 178 -8.28 19.45 -19.56
CA LYS A 178 -9.33 19.26 -18.55
C LYS A 178 -10.59 18.66 -19.18
N GLY A 179 -11.52 18.18 -18.33
CA GLY A 179 -12.78 17.61 -18.79
C GLY A 179 -13.58 18.53 -19.71
N GLY A 180 -13.61 19.84 -19.42
CA GLY A 180 -14.28 20.83 -20.28
C GLY A 180 -13.69 20.92 -21.68
N ASP A 181 -12.37 20.76 -21.83
CA ASP A 181 -11.74 20.77 -23.16
C ASP A 181 -12.22 19.55 -23.99
N LEU A 182 -12.31 18.37 -23.35
CA LEU A 182 -12.82 17.16 -24.00
C LEU A 182 -14.31 17.25 -24.33
N THR A 183 -15.11 17.85 -23.44
CA THR A 183 -16.54 18.07 -23.69
C THR A 183 -16.75 19.00 -24.90
N ALA A 184 -15.92 20.05 -25.02
CA ALA A 184 -15.95 20.94 -26.19
C ALA A 184 -15.55 20.24 -27.51
N LEU A 185 -14.85 19.11 -27.43
CA LEU A 185 -14.53 18.27 -28.59
C LEU A 185 -15.64 17.27 -28.93
N GLY A 186 -16.67 17.11 -28.08
CA GLY A 186 -17.76 16.15 -28.29
C GLY A 186 -17.71 14.90 -27.40
N TYR A 187 -16.72 14.77 -26.50
CA TYR A 187 -16.75 13.70 -25.50
C TYR A 187 -17.87 13.93 -24.48
N GLY A 188 -18.59 12.87 -24.11
CA GLY A 188 -19.67 12.95 -23.13
C GLY A 188 -19.59 11.85 -22.07
N GLY A 189 -20.20 12.11 -20.90
CA GLY A 189 -20.36 11.13 -19.82
C GLY A 189 -19.04 10.49 -19.35
N GLU A 190 -19.06 9.17 -19.22
CA GLU A 190 -17.88 8.40 -18.78
C GLU A 190 -16.70 8.45 -19.75
N ASN A 191 -16.92 8.76 -21.03
CA ASN A 191 -15.85 8.82 -22.02
C ASN A 191 -14.88 9.97 -21.74
N VAL A 192 -15.33 11.06 -21.12
CA VAL A 192 -14.47 12.16 -20.68
C VAL A 192 -13.43 11.64 -19.66
N LYS A 193 -13.87 10.90 -18.64
CA LYS A 193 -12.96 10.34 -17.62
C LYS A 193 -12.00 9.34 -18.23
N LYS A 194 -12.49 8.40 -19.04
CA LYS A 194 -11.66 7.38 -19.68
C LYS A 194 -10.59 8.01 -20.57
N GLU A 195 -10.93 9.07 -21.32
CA GLU A 195 -9.96 9.74 -22.18
C GLU A 195 -8.93 10.55 -21.36
N LEU A 196 -9.34 11.24 -20.29
CA LEU A 196 -8.41 11.90 -19.37
C LEU A 196 -7.41 10.91 -18.76
N GLU A 197 -7.87 9.75 -18.30
CA GLU A 197 -7.02 8.71 -17.74
C GLU A 197 -6.04 8.16 -18.78
N ARG A 198 -6.49 7.93 -20.00
CA ARG A 198 -5.64 7.50 -21.12
C ARG A 198 -4.52 8.53 -21.40
N LEU A 199 -4.89 9.79 -21.51
CA LEU A 199 -3.94 10.89 -21.77
C LEU A 199 -2.96 11.05 -20.60
N LEU A 200 -3.44 10.91 -19.36
CA LEU A 200 -2.59 10.93 -18.18
C LEU A 200 -1.53 9.82 -18.25
N PHE A 201 -1.93 8.58 -18.54
CA PHE A 201 -0.97 7.47 -18.61
C PHE A 201 0.05 7.65 -19.75
N LEU A 202 -0.36 8.26 -20.87
CA LEU A 202 0.59 8.64 -21.92
C LEU A 202 1.59 9.71 -21.44
N CYS A 203 1.13 10.72 -20.69
CA CYS A 203 2.01 11.74 -20.11
C CYS A 203 2.93 11.20 -18.99
N ILE A 204 2.48 10.18 -18.25
CA ILE A 204 3.34 9.49 -17.28
C ILE A 204 4.50 8.78 -17.99
N ASP A 205 4.22 8.14 -19.13
CA ASP A 205 5.24 7.45 -19.92
C ASP A 205 6.12 8.40 -20.74
N ARG A 206 5.55 9.54 -21.19
CA ARG A 206 6.18 10.57 -22.03
C ARG A 206 5.80 11.97 -21.55
N PRO A 207 6.51 12.53 -20.55
CA PRO A 207 6.18 13.81 -19.93
C PRO A 207 6.09 14.98 -20.92
N GLU A 208 6.85 14.94 -22.01
CA GLU A 208 6.85 15.93 -23.07
C GLU A 208 5.55 16.04 -23.86
N LEU A 209 4.64 15.09 -23.68
CA LEU A 209 3.31 15.12 -24.27
C LEU A 209 2.33 15.98 -23.45
N ASN A 210 2.65 16.35 -22.21
CA ASN A 210 1.76 17.14 -21.36
C ASN A 210 1.71 18.62 -21.79
N VAL A 211 1.34 18.83 -23.04
CA VAL A 211 1.11 20.14 -23.65
C VAL A 211 -0.32 20.19 -24.18
N LYS A 212 -1.09 21.21 -23.80
CA LYS A 212 -2.54 21.29 -24.05
C LYS A 212 -2.89 21.01 -25.52
N GLN A 213 -2.22 21.66 -26.48
CA GLN A 213 -2.52 21.48 -27.90
C GLN A 213 -2.26 20.06 -28.39
N LYS A 214 -1.13 19.44 -27.97
CA LYS A 214 -0.82 18.06 -28.32
C LYS A 214 -1.89 17.10 -27.82
N LEU A 215 -2.36 17.28 -26.58
CA LEU A 215 -3.38 16.43 -25.98
C LEU A 215 -4.75 16.61 -26.65
N ILE A 216 -5.10 17.84 -27.07
CA ILE A 216 -6.30 18.12 -27.86
C ILE A 216 -6.22 17.37 -29.18
N ASP A 217 -5.12 17.45 -29.91
CA ASP A 217 -4.94 16.82 -31.22
C ASP A 217 -5.02 15.28 -31.10
N MET A 218 -4.42 14.73 -30.02
CA MET A 218 -4.49 13.30 -29.71
C MET A 218 -5.92 12.85 -29.35
N ALA A 219 -6.70 13.69 -28.66
CA ALA A 219 -8.10 13.39 -28.36
C ALA A 219 -8.96 13.44 -29.62
N LYS A 220 -8.79 14.48 -30.46
CA LYS A 220 -9.53 14.63 -31.75
C LYS A 220 -9.34 13.44 -32.68
N SER A 221 -8.13 12.87 -32.76
CA SER A 221 -7.86 11.75 -33.65
C SER A 221 -8.57 10.45 -33.28
N ARG A 222 -9.35 10.43 -32.18
CA ARG A 222 -10.11 9.26 -31.68
C ARG A 222 -11.63 9.45 -31.69
N LEU A 223 -12.09 10.59 -32.09
CA LEU A 223 -13.51 10.86 -32.31
C LEU A 223 -13.94 10.40 -33.72
#